data_bc80fa93d0ed6416eb3d93330369ccf3
#
_entry.id   bc80fa93d0ed6416eb3d93330369ccf3
#
_cell.length_a   1.000
_cell.length_b   1.000
_cell.length_c   1.000
_cell.angle_alpha   90.00
_cell.angle_beta   90.00
_cell.angle_gamma   90.00
#
_symmetry.space_group_name_H-M   'P 1'
#
loop_
_entity.id
_entity.type
_entity.pdbx_description
1 polymer ?
#
loop_
_entity_poly.entity_id
_entity_poly.type
_entity_poly.pdbx_seq_one_letter_code
_entity_poly.pdbx_strand_id
1 'polypeptide(L)'
;MLLALGVAAALAGCGSSTTSSGLTHAQLVSRADAICKQADERVEAVKKLPALSTGTPYGPLLRLLREELPTFTAEVGALQRLTPSHGDREGFESYLRAAKAELAAGVGLRDASTAKDASRFRSATLELVALSTKSTQTATGLGLVECAKSPEPKG
;
A
#
# COMPACT_ATOMS: atom_id res chain seq x y z
N MET A 1 12.24 21.23 68.57
CA MET A 1 13.14 21.76 67.55
C MET A 1 12.89 20.96 66.29
N LEU A 2 12.07 21.49 65.43
CA LEU A 2 11.73 20.85 64.14
C LEU A 2 12.27 21.76 62.99
N LEU A 3 13.22 21.23 62.21
CA LEU A 3 13.75 21.88 61.02
C LEU A 3 12.91 21.39 59.80
N ALA A 4 12.20 22.30 59.18
CA ALA A 4 11.51 22.08 57.94
C ALA A 4 12.47 22.38 56.76
N LEU A 5 12.82 21.35 55.96
CA LEU A 5 13.52 21.52 54.69
C LEU A 5 12.49 21.73 53.61
N GLY A 6 12.49 22.93 53.00
CA GLY A 6 11.73 23.26 51.81
C GLY A 6 12.42 22.70 50.54
N VAL A 7 11.72 21.88 49.80
CA VAL A 7 12.12 21.41 48.47
C VAL A 7 11.55 22.37 47.42
N ALA A 8 12.43 23.15 46.76
CA ALA A 8 12.06 23.97 45.61
C ALA A 8 11.97 23.08 44.36
N ALA A 9 10.76 22.88 43.86
CA ALA A 9 10.53 22.23 42.56
C ALA A 9 10.80 23.23 41.41
N ALA A 10 11.88 23.01 40.68
CA ALA A 10 12.17 23.72 39.44
C ALA A 10 11.23 23.18 38.35
N LEU A 11 10.27 24.01 37.96
CA LEU A 11 9.43 23.78 36.75
C LEU A 11 10.31 24.00 35.53
N ALA A 12 10.88 22.91 35.01
CA ALA A 12 11.55 22.90 33.72
C ALA A 12 10.51 23.19 32.60
N GLY A 13 10.76 24.24 31.88
CA GLY A 13 9.87 24.75 30.84
C GLY A 13 9.49 23.68 29.79
N CYS A 14 8.21 23.53 29.58
CA CYS A 14 7.67 22.86 28.41
C CYS A 14 8.09 23.64 27.17
N GLY A 15 9.12 23.14 26.47
CA GLY A 15 9.41 23.57 25.12
C GLY A 15 8.15 23.34 24.29
N SER A 16 7.62 24.41 23.68
CA SER A 16 6.50 24.35 22.75
C SER A 16 6.90 23.49 21.56
N SER A 17 6.65 22.18 21.66
CA SER A 17 6.68 21.29 20.51
C SER A 17 5.59 21.80 19.59
N THR A 18 5.96 22.48 18.49
CA THR A 18 5.08 22.68 17.34
C THR A 18 4.58 21.30 16.94
N THR A 19 3.37 20.97 17.35
CA THR A 19 2.68 19.74 16.96
C THR A 19 2.55 19.80 15.45
N SER A 20 3.49 19.17 14.73
CA SER A 20 3.32 18.89 13.31
C SER A 20 2.05 18.04 13.19
N SER A 21 0.99 18.60 12.61
CA SER A 21 -0.28 17.91 12.43
C SER A 21 -0.13 16.80 11.37
N GLY A 22 0.51 15.70 11.71
CA GLY A 22 0.72 14.58 10.80
C GLY A 22 1.74 13.57 11.34
N LEU A 23 1.77 12.41 10.71
CA LEU A 23 2.74 11.36 11.01
C LEU A 23 4.14 11.82 10.66
N THR A 24 5.11 11.59 11.54
CA THR A 24 6.52 11.74 11.17
C THR A 24 6.87 10.76 10.05
N HIS A 25 7.96 11.01 9.32
CA HIS A 25 8.42 10.10 8.27
C HIS A 25 8.53 8.65 8.75
N ALA A 26 9.20 8.41 9.87
CA ALA A 26 9.33 7.06 10.44
C ALA A 26 7.99 6.42 10.79
N GLN A 27 7.04 7.19 11.32
CA GLN A 27 5.69 6.70 11.61
C GLN A 27 4.90 6.41 10.33
N LEU A 28 5.05 7.24 9.29
CA LEU A 28 4.42 7.04 7.99
C LEU A 28 4.92 5.73 7.37
N VAL A 29 6.24 5.55 7.27
CA VAL A 29 6.87 4.34 6.72
C VAL A 29 6.41 3.11 7.49
N SER A 30 6.53 3.12 8.82
CA SER A 30 6.13 1.96 9.65
C SER A 30 4.66 1.58 9.47
N ARG A 31 3.74 2.56 9.40
CA ARG A 31 2.31 2.29 9.24
C ARG A 31 1.95 1.86 7.82
N ALA A 32 2.54 2.48 6.81
CA ALA A 32 2.32 2.11 5.42
C ALA A 32 2.82 0.69 5.15
N ASP A 33 4.04 0.36 5.57
CA ASP A 33 4.61 -0.98 5.41
C ASP A 33 3.80 -2.05 6.16
N ALA A 34 3.27 -1.75 7.34
CA ALA A 34 2.38 -2.68 8.05
C ALA A 34 1.08 -2.96 7.26
N ILE A 35 0.52 -1.95 6.58
CA ILE A 35 -0.67 -2.11 5.73
C ILE A 35 -0.34 -2.98 4.52
N CYS A 36 0.74 -2.69 3.80
CA CYS A 36 1.16 -3.44 2.61
C CYS A 36 1.50 -4.89 2.97
N LYS A 37 2.26 -5.12 4.04
CA LYS A 37 2.57 -6.47 4.53
C LYS A 37 1.31 -7.28 4.82
N GLN A 38 0.31 -6.67 5.48
CA GLN A 38 -0.96 -7.36 5.77
C GLN A 38 -1.72 -7.71 4.48
N ALA A 39 -1.65 -6.86 3.46
CA ALA A 39 -2.25 -7.14 2.16
C ALA A 39 -1.54 -8.30 1.46
N ASP A 40 -0.20 -8.31 1.43
CA ASP A 40 0.60 -9.39 0.86
C ASP A 40 0.32 -10.74 1.52
N GLU A 41 0.22 -10.79 2.86
CA GLU A 41 -0.11 -12.00 3.60
C GLU A 41 -1.48 -12.57 3.19
N ARG A 42 -2.46 -11.71 2.91
CA ARG A 42 -3.80 -12.13 2.43
C ARG A 42 -3.74 -12.66 1.01
N VAL A 43 -2.99 -12.01 0.12
CA VAL A 43 -2.78 -12.46 -1.26
C VAL A 43 -2.07 -13.82 -1.30
N GLU A 44 -1.03 -14.00 -0.50
CA GLU A 44 -0.33 -15.29 -0.39
C GLU A 44 -1.24 -16.42 0.13
N ALA A 45 -2.17 -16.11 1.03
CA ALA A 45 -3.16 -17.09 1.47
C ALA A 45 -4.10 -17.53 0.32
N VAL A 46 -4.50 -16.61 -0.55
CA VAL A 46 -5.33 -16.89 -1.74
C VAL A 46 -4.57 -17.74 -2.76
N LYS A 47 -3.30 -17.46 -3.01
CA LYS A 47 -2.46 -18.23 -3.95
C LYS A 47 -2.29 -19.71 -3.56
N LYS A 48 -2.42 -20.02 -2.27
CA LYS A 48 -2.36 -21.41 -1.76
C LYS A 48 -3.64 -22.22 -1.98
N LEU A 49 -4.74 -21.58 -2.40
CA LEU A 49 -5.98 -22.31 -2.70
C LEU A 49 -5.81 -23.19 -3.95
N PRO A 50 -6.40 -24.40 -3.98
CA PRO A 50 -6.29 -25.30 -5.13
C PRO A 50 -6.73 -24.60 -6.41
N ALA A 51 -5.92 -24.71 -7.46
CA ALA A 51 -6.29 -24.19 -8.77
C ALA A 51 -7.50 -24.95 -9.31
N LEU A 52 -8.64 -24.27 -9.46
CA LEU A 52 -9.75 -24.83 -10.20
C LEU A 52 -9.39 -24.80 -11.68
N SER A 53 -9.26 -25.96 -12.31
CA SER A 53 -9.07 -26.06 -13.74
C SER A 53 -10.34 -25.53 -14.43
N THR A 54 -10.25 -24.34 -15.00
CA THR A 54 -11.40 -23.69 -15.67
C THR A 54 -11.39 -23.90 -17.18
N GLY A 55 -10.44 -24.64 -17.72
CA GLY A 55 -10.38 -24.99 -19.14
C GLY A 55 -10.18 -23.84 -20.11
N THR A 56 -10.08 -22.60 -19.63
CA THR A 56 -9.85 -21.42 -20.47
C THR A 56 -8.55 -20.70 -20.07
N PRO A 57 -7.80 -20.09 -21.04
CA PRO A 57 -6.57 -19.37 -20.74
C PRO A 57 -6.74 -18.24 -19.71
N TYR A 58 -7.93 -17.65 -19.63
CA TYR A 58 -8.24 -16.55 -18.72
C TYR A 58 -8.75 -17.00 -17.34
N GLY A 59 -9.15 -18.26 -17.20
CA GLY A 59 -9.81 -18.73 -15.98
C GLY A 59 -9.00 -18.60 -14.71
N PRO A 60 -7.75 -19.07 -14.67
CA PRO A 60 -6.88 -18.94 -13.51
C PRO A 60 -6.60 -17.46 -13.14
N LEU A 61 -6.34 -16.63 -14.14
CA LEU A 61 -6.11 -15.19 -13.95
C LEU A 61 -7.36 -14.47 -13.43
N LEU A 62 -8.53 -14.75 -13.98
CA LEU A 62 -9.79 -14.17 -13.50
C LEU A 62 -10.07 -14.50 -12.05
N ARG A 63 -9.78 -15.73 -11.65
CA ARG A 63 -9.90 -16.12 -10.26
C ARG A 63 -8.94 -15.32 -9.39
N LEU A 64 -7.67 -15.26 -9.75
CA LEU A 64 -6.66 -14.49 -9.03
C LEU A 64 -7.08 -13.02 -8.87
N LEU A 65 -7.47 -12.37 -9.97
CA LEU A 65 -7.91 -10.97 -9.95
C LEU A 65 -9.16 -10.76 -9.07
N ARG A 66 -10.10 -11.69 -9.04
CA ARG A 66 -11.29 -11.60 -8.18
C ARG A 66 -10.96 -11.66 -6.71
N GLU A 67 -9.93 -12.38 -6.35
CA GLU A 67 -9.49 -12.56 -4.96
C GLU A 67 -8.53 -11.44 -4.52
N GLU A 68 -7.63 -10.99 -5.40
CA GLU A 68 -6.62 -9.98 -5.07
C GLU A 68 -7.17 -8.54 -5.10
N LEU A 69 -8.02 -8.18 -6.07
CA LEU A 69 -8.52 -6.82 -6.21
C LEU A 69 -9.25 -6.26 -4.96
N PRO A 70 -10.10 -7.03 -4.24
CA PRO A 70 -10.68 -6.56 -3.00
C PRO A 70 -9.63 -6.27 -1.92
N THR A 71 -8.58 -7.09 -1.82
CA THR A 71 -7.47 -6.90 -0.89
C THR A 71 -6.70 -5.63 -1.22
N PHE A 72 -6.34 -5.44 -2.49
CA PHE A 72 -5.66 -4.23 -2.94
C PHE A 72 -6.53 -2.97 -2.80
N THR A 73 -7.83 -3.08 -3.04
CA THR A 73 -8.78 -1.97 -2.77
C THR A 73 -8.78 -1.57 -1.30
N ALA A 74 -8.79 -2.55 -0.40
CA ALA A 74 -8.77 -2.31 1.05
C ALA A 74 -7.43 -1.70 1.49
N GLU A 75 -6.31 -2.16 0.93
CA GLU A 75 -4.96 -1.64 1.15
C GLU A 75 -4.88 -0.16 0.77
N VAL A 76 -5.23 0.18 -0.48
CA VAL A 76 -5.22 1.57 -0.97
C VAL A 76 -6.13 2.44 -0.09
N GLY A 77 -7.30 1.94 0.31
CA GLY A 77 -8.20 2.63 1.22
C GLY A 77 -7.62 2.83 2.62
N ALA A 78 -6.81 1.89 3.13
CA ALA A 78 -6.12 2.03 4.40
C ALA A 78 -4.98 3.05 4.32
N LEU A 79 -4.17 3.00 3.27
CA LEU A 79 -3.11 3.97 3.00
C LEU A 79 -3.64 5.40 2.89
N GLN A 80 -4.79 5.61 2.24
CA GLN A 80 -5.42 6.93 2.11
C GLN A 80 -5.81 7.58 3.45
N ARG A 81 -5.99 6.81 4.51
CA ARG A 81 -6.31 7.32 5.85
C ARG A 81 -5.09 7.81 6.62
N LEU A 82 -3.89 7.55 6.13
CA LEU A 82 -2.66 8.07 6.73
C LEU A 82 -2.53 9.56 6.42
N THR A 83 -2.20 10.34 7.44
CA THR A 83 -1.96 11.78 7.32
C THR A 83 -0.46 12.03 7.49
N PRO A 84 0.31 12.17 6.40
CA PRO A 84 1.76 12.42 6.48
C PRO A 84 2.06 13.82 7.01
N SER A 85 3.29 14.03 7.49
CA SER A 85 3.83 15.35 7.77
C SER A 85 3.84 16.21 6.48
N HIS A 86 4.01 17.52 6.65
CA HIS A 86 4.09 18.43 5.49
C HIS A 86 5.21 18.03 4.51
N GLY A 87 6.37 17.59 5.03
CA GLY A 87 7.53 17.23 4.21
C GLY A 87 7.34 15.94 3.39
N ASP A 88 6.51 15.02 3.87
CA ASP A 88 6.27 13.73 3.20
C ASP A 88 5.03 13.74 2.31
N ARG A 89 4.19 14.77 2.42
CA ARG A 89 2.86 14.81 1.79
C ARG A 89 2.90 14.62 0.29
N GLU A 90 3.72 15.38 -0.41
CA GLU A 90 3.79 15.35 -1.88
C GLU A 90 4.24 13.97 -2.40
N GLY A 91 5.28 13.41 -1.78
CA GLY A 91 5.79 12.08 -2.12
C GLY A 91 4.74 11.00 -1.87
N PHE A 92 4.09 11.05 -0.71
CA PHE A 92 3.06 10.07 -0.35
C PHE A 92 1.80 10.17 -1.22
N GLU A 93 1.35 11.37 -1.56
CA GLU A 93 0.27 11.58 -2.53
C GLU A 93 0.63 11.07 -3.93
N SER A 94 1.91 11.22 -4.33
CA SER A 94 2.40 10.66 -5.59
C SER A 94 2.32 9.14 -5.61
N TYR A 95 2.76 8.51 -4.52
CA TYR A 95 2.63 7.06 -4.34
C TYR A 95 1.16 6.62 -4.39
N LEU A 96 0.27 7.27 -3.64
CA LEU A 96 -1.16 6.96 -3.65
C LEU A 96 -1.81 7.09 -5.03
N ARG A 97 -1.40 8.10 -5.82
CA ARG A 97 -1.88 8.23 -7.21
C ARG A 97 -1.43 7.06 -8.06
N ALA A 98 -0.18 6.61 -7.92
CA ALA A 98 0.34 5.46 -8.66
C ALA A 98 -0.39 4.16 -8.25
N ALA A 99 -0.56 3.89 -6.95
CA ALA A 99 -1.27 2.72 -6.44
C ALA A 99 -2.75 2.68 -6.90
N LYS A 100 -3.44 3.82 -6.92
CA LYS A 100 -4.81 3.92 -7.45
C LYS A 100 -4.88 3.63 -8.95
N ALA A 101 -3.92 4.13 -9.70
CA ALA A 101 -3.86 3.88 -11.14
C ALA A 101 -3.60 2.40 -11.42
N GLU A 102 -2.71 1.76 -10.65
CA GLU A 102 -2.44 0.33 -10.71
C GLU A 102 -3.71 -0.49 -10.39
N LEU A 103 -4.43 -0.15 -9.33
CA LEU A 103 -5.71 -0.77 -8.99
C LEU A 103 -6.72 -0.66 -10.14
N ALA A 104 -6.84 0.52 -10.76
CA ALA A 104 -7.75 0.74 -11.90
C ALA A 104 -7.36 -0.11 -13.11
N ALA A 105 -6.07 -0.27 -13.40
CA ALA A 105 -5.57 -1.14 -14.46
C ALA A 105 -5.87 -2.62 -14.16
N GLY A 106 -5.74 -3.06 -12.91
CA GLY A 106 -6.14 -4.40 -12.48
C GLY A 106 -7.62 -4.68 -12.69
N VAL A 107 -8.48 -3.70 -12.41
CA VAL A 107 -9.93 -3.77 -12.71
C VAL A 107 -10.15 -3.88 -14.23
N GLY A 108 -9.46 -3.06 -15.03
CA GLY A 108 -9.51 -3.11 -16.50
C GLY A 108 -9.10 -4.48 -17.06
N LEU A 109 -8.05 -5.08 -16.50
CA LEU A 109 -7.58 -6.41 -16.88
C LEU A 109 -8.62 -7.50 -16.55
N ARG A 110 -9.25 -7.44 -15.37
CA ARG A 110 -10.36 -8.34 -14.99
C ARG A 110 -11.53 -8.23 -15.98
N ASP A 111 -11.92 -7.02 -16.32
CA ASP A 111 -13.07 -6.77 -17.18
C ASP A 111 -12.79 -7.23 -18.62
N ALA A 112 -11.60 -6.98 -19.15
CA ALA A 112 -11.15 -7.50 -20.44
C ALA A 112 -11.12 -9.04 -20.48
N SER A 113 -10.62 -9.65 -19.39
CA SER A 113 -10.61 -11.11 -19.23
C SER A 113 -12.02 -11.70 -19.17
N THR A 114 -12.94 -11.04 -18.49
CA THR A 114 -14.35 -11.45 -18.39
C THR A 114 -15.04 -11.38 -19.75
N ALA A 115 -14.77 -10.32 -20.52
CA ALA A 115 -15.29 -10.11 -21.87
C ALA A 115 -14.61 -11.01 -22.91
N LYS A 116 -13.52 -11.70 -22.56
CA LYS A 116 -12.67 -12.48 -23.49
C LYS A 116 -12.14 -11.62 -24.67
N ASP A 117 -11.93 -10.33 -24.42
CA ASP A 117 -11.43 -9.37 -25.39
C ASP A 117 -9.89 -9.39 -25.38
N ALA A 118 -9.30 -10.11 -26.34
CA ALA A 118 -7.85 -10.30 -26.42
C ALA A 118 -7.08 -8.99 -26.65
N SER A 119 -7.68 -8.02 -27.36
CA SER A 119 -7.04 -6.72 -27.61
C SER A 119 -6.98 -5.89 -26.33
N ARG A 120 -8.12 -5.70 -25.67
CA ARG A 120 -8.21 -5.00 -24.38
C ARG A 120 -7.38 -5.70 -23.30
N PHE A 121 -7.39 -7.03 -23.28
CA PHE A 121 -6.56 -7.80 -22.34
C PHE A 121 -5.07 -7.48 -22.49
N ARG A 122 -4.55 -7.48 -23.73
CA ARG A 122 -3.13 -7.16 -23.98
C ARG A 122 -2.79 -5.74 -23.55
N SER A 123 -3.62 -4.76 -23.91
CA SER A 123 -3.42 -3.36 -23.53
C SER A 123 -3.46 -3.18 -22.00
N ALA A 124 -4.44 -3.77 -21.33
CA ALA A 124 -4.57 -3.69 -19.88
C ALA A 124 -3.40 -4.37 -19.15
N THR A 125 -2.86 -5.48 -19.70
CA THR A 125 -1.66 -6.13 -19.13
C THR A 125 -0.45 -5.21 -19.21
N LEU A 126 -0.19 -4.59 -20.34
CA LEU A 126 0.94 -3.67 -20.51
C LEU A 126 0.82 -2.44 -19.61
N GLU A 127 -0.39 -1.90 -19.50
CA GLU A 127 -0.69 -0.78 -18.60
C GLU A 127 -0.46 -1.15 -17.14
N LEU A 128 -0.96 -2.31 -16.70
CA LEU A 128 -0.77 -2.80 -15.33
C LEU A 128 0.72 -2.94 -14.99
N VAL A 129 1.52 -3.53 -15.87
CA VAL A 129 2.98 -3.69 -15.66
C VAL A 129 3.67 -2.32 -15.53
N ALA A 130 3.32 -1.36 -16.39
CA ALA A 130 3.90 -0.02 -16.34
C ALA A 130 3.53 0.73 -15.04
N LEU A 131 2.27 0.61 -14.61
CA LEU A 131 1.78 1.26 -13.40
C LEU A 131 2.30 0.59 -12.13
N SER A 132 2.44 -0.73 -12.10
CA SER A 132 3.08 -1.46 -11.00
C SER A 132 4.55 -1.04 -10.83
N THR A 133 5.30 -0.93 -11.92
CA THR A 133 6.66 -0.41 -11.90
C THR A 133 6.71 1.01 -11.30
N LYS A 134 5.79 1.88 -11.68
CA LYS A 134 5.72 3.25 -11.17
C LYS A 134 5.35 3.28 -9.69
N SER A 135 4.40 2.47 -9.26
CA SER A 135 4.00 2.32 -7.86
C SER A 135 5.19 1.89 -7.00
N THR A 136 5.89 0.84 -7.41
CA THR A 136 7.11 0.34 -6.77
C THR A 136 8.20 1.42 -6.66
N GLN A 137 8.45 2.16 -7.73
CA GLN A 137 9.45 3.25 -7.73
C GLN A 137 9.08 4.37 -6.76
N THR A 138 7.82 4.78 -6.72
CA THR A 138 7.36 5.83 -5.80
C THR A 138 7.39 5.36 -4.35
N ALA A 139 7.03 4.11 -4.07
CA ALA A 139 7.15 3.50 -2.75
C ALA A 139 8.61 3.45 -2.28
N THR A 140 9.52 2.98 -3.15
CA THR A 140 10.96 2.94 -2.88
C THR A 140 11.51 4.34 -2.58
N GLY A 141 11.11 5.35 -3.35
CA GLY A 141 11.53 6.74 -3.13
C GLY A 141 11.11 7.32 -1.78
N LEU A 142 10.07 6.76 -1.17
CA LEU A 142 9.60 7.08 0.19
C LEU A 142 10.20 6.18 1.27
N GLY A 143 11.03 5.20 0.92
CA GLY A 143 11.54 4.21 1.87
C GLY A 143 10.51 3.17 2.33
N LEU A 144 9.39 3.01 1.62
CA LEU A 144 8.37 2.00 1.90
C LEU A 144 8.87 0.64 1.39
N VAL A 145 9.38 -0.19 2.27
CA VAL A 145 10.03 -1.46 1.89
C VAL A 145 8.99 -2.53 1.54
N GLU A 146 7.96 -2.68 2.35
CA GLU A 146 6.93 -3.69 2.12
C GLU A 146 6.05 -3.33 0.92
N CYS A 147 5.66 -2.05 0.79
CA CYS A 147 4.88 -1.56 -0.34
C CYS A 147 5.64 -1.58 -1.67
N ALA A 148 6.97 -1.60 -1.65
CA ALA A 148 7.81 -1.69 -2.85
C ALA A 148 8.07 -3.13 -3.30
N LYS A 149 7.62 -4.13 -2.56
CA LYS A 149 7.76 -5.53 -2.98
C LYS A 149 6.85 -5.79 -4.17
N SER A 150 7.46 -6.12 -5.30
CA SER A 150 6.70 -6.70 -6.40
C SER A 150 6.34 -8.13 -6.05
N PRO A 151 5.13 -8.62 -6.35
CA PRO A 151 4.82 -10.03 -6.24
C PRO A 151 5.76 -10.80 -7.17
N GLU A 152 6.75 -11.48 -6.59
CA GLU A 152 7.65 -12.32 -7.40
C GLU A 152 6.84 -13.47 -8.02
N PRO A 153 6.90 -13.64 -9.34
CA PRO A 153 6.40 -14.86 -9.95
C PRO A 153 7.27 -16.02 -9.45
N LYS A 154 6.74 -16.80 -8.52
CA LYS A 154 7.40 -18.06 -8.16
C LYS A 154 7.32 -18.97 -9.37
N GLY A 155 8.48 -19.18 -10.04
CA GLY A 155 8.67 -20.14 -11.12
C GLY A 155 8.39 -21.57 -10.70
#